data_32a2ac36f7f014247a6c94a2c1676f3d
#
_entry.id   32a2ac36f7f014247a6c94a2c1676f3d
#
_cell.length_a   1.000
_cell.length_b   1.000
_cell.length_c   1.000
_cell.angle_alpha   90.00
_cell.angle_beta   90.00
_cell.angle_gamma   90.00
#
_symmetry.space_group_name_H-M   'P 1'
#
loop_
_entity.id
_entity.type
_entity.pdbx_description
1 polymer ?
#
loop_
_entity_poly.entity_id
_entity_poly.type
_entity_poly.pdbx_seq_one_letter_code
_entity_poly.pdbx_strand_id
1 'polypeptide(L)'
;FFAMPFAKADYLSGLGNKAFIAELMPKLPIYINLLNNDARAVIGKVHDNTLPALRMLEGEGFENLGYVDIFDGGPTIEANIRHIRAISNSRTVAVEIGDASPEEEAYPCLISNLGIKDYRCTLINASISKAQSAGVIRLDQASADALKVAAGDSVRIVALSARQAA
;
A
#
# COMPACT_ATOMS: atom_id res chain seq x y z
N PHE A 1 13.03 -9.12 22.34
CA PHE A 1 11.72 -9.29 22.94
C PHE A 1 11.19 -10.72 22.71
N PHE A 2 11.18 -11.23 21.51
CA PHE A 2 10.76 -12.59 21.19
C PHE A 2 11.88 -13.64 21.32
N ALA A 3 13.05 -13.27 21.77
CA ALA A 3 14.23 -14.14 21.88
C ALA A 3 14.54 -14.94 20.60
N MET A 4 14.20 -14.37 19.42
CA MET A 4 14.48 -14.97 18.13
C MET A 4 14.96 -13.94 17.11
N PRO A 5 15.80 -14.33 16.13
CA PRO A 5 16.21 -13.48 15.03
C PRO A 5 15.01 -13.05 14.16
N PHE A 6 15.07 -11.83 13.60
CA PHE A 6 14.04 -11.28 12.71
C PHE A 6 13.69 -12.23 11.56
N ALA A 7 14.68 -12.80 10.87
CA ALA A 7 14.45 -13.73 9.78
C ALA A 7 13.62 -14.97 10.16
N LYS A 8 13.75 -15.44 11.40
CA LYS A 8 12.95 -16.56 11.91
C LYS A 8 11.51 -16.12 12.19
N ALA A 9 11.33 -14.93 12.77
CA ALA A 9 10.01 -14.37 13.03
C ALA A 9 9.25 -14.09 11.71
N ASP A 10 9.93 -13.57 10.71
CA ASP A 10 9.40 -13.30 9.37
C ASP A 10 8.97 -14.60 8.67
N TYR A 11 9.83 -15.62 8.68
CA TYR A 11 9.51 -16.95 8.15
C TYR A 11 8.26 -17.56 8.82
N LEU A 12 8.19 -17.53 10.14
CA LEU A 12 7.04 -18.06 10.89
C LEU A 12 5.75 -17.29 10.61
N SER A 13 5.85 -15.99 10.45
CA SER A 13 4.72 -15.12 10.06
C SER A 13 4.21 -15.47 8.66
N GLY A 14 5.13 -15.73 7.72
CA GLY A 14 4.81 -16.12 6.33
C GLY A 14 4.10 -17.46 6.21
N LEU A 15 4.26 -18.37 7.17
CA LEU A 15 3.53 -19.63 7.22
C LEU A 15 2.05 -19.48 7.59
N GLY A 16 1.57 -18.25 7.84
CA GLY A 16 0.18 -17.98 8.20
C GLY A 16 -0.23 -18.44 9.60
N ASN A 17 0.64 -19.12 10.32
CA ASN A 17 0.42 -19.52 11.69
C ASN A 17 0.83 -18.42 12.66
N LYS A 18 -0.13 -17.62 13.09
CA LYS A 18 0.10 -16.52 14.05
C LYS A 18 0.00 -16.95 15.52
N ALA A 19 -0.25 -18.25 15.79
CA ALA A 19 -0.36 -18.75 17.16
C ALA A 19 0.94 -18.52 17.95
N PHE A 20 2.11 -18.64 17.30
CA PHE A 20 3.39 -18.37 17.93
C PHE A 20 3.52 -16.95 18.50
N ILE A 21 2.88 -15.94 17.85
CA ILE A 21 2.86 -14.57 18.36
C ILE A 21 2.09 -14.50 19.67
N ALA A 22 0.92 -15.14 19.72
CA ALA A 22 0.10 -15.17 20.94
C ALA A 22 0.79 -15.91 22.10
N GLU A 23 1.59 -16.94 21.79
CA GLU A 23 2.38 -17.68 22.80
C GLU A 23 3.57 -16.87 23.32
N LEU A 24 4.17 -16.05 22.46
CA LEU A 24 5.34 -15.23 22.80
C LEU A 24 4.96 -13.88 23.42
N MET A 25 3.72 -13.43 23.23
CA MET A 25 3.25 -12.17 23.81
C MET A 25 3.24 -12.29 25.35
N PRO A 26 3.80 -11.30 26.05
CA PRO A 26 3.79 -11.28 27.50
C PRO A 26 2.35 -11.20 28.00
N LYS A 27 2.02 -12.03 28.99
CA LYS A 27 0.70 -12.03 29.63
C LYS A 27 0.45 -10.81 30.53
N LEU A 28 1.49 -10.07 30.85
CA LEU A 28 1.47 -8.88 31.71
C LEU A 28 2.08 -7.70 30.95
N PRO A 29 1.66 -6.45 31.27
CA PRO A 29 2.29 -5.26 30.69
C PRO A 29 3.80 -5.26 30.95
N ILE A 30 4.57 -4.89 29.92
CA ILE A 30 6.01 -4.66 30.05
C ILE A 30 6.24 -3.17 30.23
N TYR A 31 6.91 -2.85 31.32
CA TYR A 31 7.32 -1.47 31.59
C TYR A 31 8.69 -1.22 30.94
N ILE A 32 8.76 -0.24 30.05
CA ILE A 32 9.99 0.12 29.31
C ILE A 32 11.17 0.34 30.24
N ASN A 33 10.94 0.89 31.42
CA ASN A 33 11.99 1.14 32.42
C ASN A 33 12.65 -0.11 32.99
N LEU A 34 11.99 -1.27 32.83
CA LEU A 34 12.51 -2.57 33.27
C LEU A 34 13.29 -3.31 32.18
N LEU A 35 13.26 -2.81 30.96
CA LEU A 35 14.01 -3.37 29.85
C LEU A 35 15.50 -3.01 29.97
N ASN A 36 16.35 -3.92 29.51
CA ASN A 36 17.77 -3.65 29.37
C ASN A 36 18.04 -2.57 28.31
N ASN A 37 19.27 -2.06 28.29
CA ASN A 37 19.65 -0.97 27.38
C ASN A 37 19.49 -1.35 25.90
N ASP A 38 19.85 -2.60 25.53
CA ASP A 38 19.78 -3.07 24.16
C ASP A 38 18.33 -3.15 23.66
N ALA A 39 17.43 -3.68 24.49
CA ALA A 39 16.01 -3.74 24.18
C ALA A 39 15.41 -2.33 24.05
N ARG A 40 15.78 -1.40 24.96
CA ARG A 40 15.32 0.01 24.86
C ARG A 40 15.85 0.70 23.61
N ALA A 41 17.06 0.37 23.19
CA ALA A 41 17.71 0.99 22.05
C ALA A 41 17.03 0.68 20.72
N VAL A 42 16.22 -0.37 20.61
CA VAL A 42 15.51 -0.77 19.37
C VAL A 42 14.05 -0.33 19.33
N ILE A 43 13.50 0.15 20.45
CA ILE A 43 12.13 0.64 20.49
C ILE A 43 11.96 1.82 19.52
N GLY A 44 10.93 1.77 18.68
CA GLY A 44 10.62 2.79 17.70
C GLY A 44 11.57 2.86 16.50
N LYS A 45 12.56 1.97 16.43
CA LYS A 45 13.46 1.91 15.27
C LYS A 45 12.93 0.99 14.18
N VAL A 46 13.11 1.44 12.95
CA VAL A 46 12.87 0.61 11.77
C VAL A 46 14.03 -0.36 11.62
N HIS A 47 13.72 -1.64 11.45
CA HIS A 47 14.74 -2.66 11.18
C HIS A 47 15.32 -2.47 9.76
N ASP A 48 16.63 -2.72 9.57
CA ASP A 48 17.32 -2.49 8.30
C ASP A 48 16.64 -3.18 7.10
N ASN A 49 16.14 -4.40 7.29
CA ASN A 49 15.43 -5.15 6.24
C ASN A 49 14.10 -4.51 5.82
N THR A 50 13.52 -3.63 6.65
CA THR A 50 12.24 -2.94 6.38
C THR A 50 12.42 -1.47 5.99
N LEU A 51 13.66 -0.97 5.96
CA LEU A 51 13.96 0.38 5.46
C LEU A 51 13.45 0.65 4.04
N PRO A 52 13.52 -0.29 3.08
CA PRO A 52 12.91 -0.08 1.76
C PRO A 52 11.40 0.17 1.81
N ALA A 53 10.69 -0.52 2.69
CA ALA A 53 9.25 -0.31 2.89
C ALA A 53 8.96 1.07 3.51
N LEU A 54 9.73 1.49 4.51
CA LEU A 54 9.63 2.85 5.06
C LEU A 54 9.80 3.91 3.96
N ARG A 55 10.86 3.82 3.16
CA ARG A 55 11.12 4.77 2.06
C ARG A 55 10.00 4.80 1.03
N MET A 56 9.41 3.64 0.73
CA MET A 56 8.26 3.56 -0.16
C MET A 56 7.06 4.33 0.42
N LEU A 57 6.77 4.13 1.71
CA LEU A 57 5.66 4.81 2.39
C LEU A 57 5.92 6.32 2.53
N GLU A 58 7.16 6.73 2.88
CA GLU A 58 7.54 8.14 2.88
C GLU A 58 7.39 8.77 1.48
N GLY A 59 7.76 8.02 0.42
CA GLY A 59 7.52 8.42 -0.96
C GLY A 59 6.03 8.56 -1.31
N GLU A 60 5.15 7.88 -0.61
CA GLU A 60 3.69 8.02 -0.74
C GLU A 60 3.11 9.15 0.14
N GLY A 61 3.91 9.82 0.96
CA GLY A 61 3.47 10.95 1.78
C GLY A 61 3.18 10.59 3.22
N PHE A 62 3.67 9.43 3.71
CA PHE A 62 3.66 9.10 5.12
C PHE A 62 4.86 9.74 5.82
N GLU A 63 4.69 10.07 7.09
CA GLU A 63 5.70 10.71 7.93
C GLU A 63 5.99 9.87 9.17
N ASN A 64 7.27 9.69 9.48
CA ASN A 64 7.69 9.09 10.73
C ASN A 64 7.89 10.19 11.76
N LEU A 65 6.90 10.41 12.62
CA LEU A 65 6.90 11.43 13.66
C LEU A 65 7.50 10.94 14.99
N GLY A 66 8.11 9.74 14.99
CA GLY A 66 8.71 9.17 16.20
C GLY A 66 7.71 8.54 17.17
N TYR A 67 6.47 8.33 16.74
CA TYR A 67 5.51 7.55 17.51
C TYR A 67 5.88 6.08 17.53
N VAL A 68 5.55 5.44 18.63
CA VAL A 68 5.86 4.02 18.88
C VAL A 68 4.57 3.28 19.15
N ASP A 69 4.40 2.13 18.48
CA ASP A 69 3.30 1.23 18.78
C ASP A 69 3.46 0.65 20.19
N ILE A 70 2.41 0.76 20.99
CA ILE A 70 2.42 0.28 22.39
C ILE A 70 2.37 -1.23 22.53
N PHE A 71 2.04 -1.96 21.47
CA PHE A 71 1.90 -3.43 21.50
C PHE A 71 3.19 -4.13 21.12
N ASP A 72 3.90 -3.66 20.11
CA ASP A 72 5.11 -4.33 19.60
C ASP A 72 6.39 -3.48 19.71
N GLY A 73 6.26 -2.21 20.13
CA GLY A 73 7.39 -1.31 20.25
C GLY A 73 7.95 -0.82 18.92
N GLY A 74 7.29 -1.13 17.81
CA GLY A 74 7.69 -0.71 16.47
C GLY A 74 7.40 0.76 16.18
N PRO A 75 7.98 1.32 15.12
CA PRO A 75 7.69 2.69 14.71
C PRO A 75 6.29 2.78 14.08
N THR A 76 5.56 3.84 14.42
CA THR A 76 4.30 4.21 13.80
C THR A 76 4.52 5.36 12.85
N ILE A 77 3.98 5.24 11.65
CA ILE A 77 3.99 6.30 10.65
C ILE A 77 2.56 6.73 10.36
N GLU A 78 2.36 7.98 10.04
CA GLU A 78 1.05 8.53 9.74
C GLU A 78 1.05 9.35 8.46
N ALA A 79 -0.11 9.54 7.85
CA ALA A 79 -0.30 10.47 6.74
C ALA A 79 -1.70 11.09 6.80
N ASN A 80 -1.79 12.34 6.43
CA ASN A 80 -3.09 12.88 6.04
C ASN A 80 -3.50 12.22 4.72
N ILE A 81 -4.73 11.70 4.66
CA ILE A 81 -5.23 11.00 3.47
C ILE A 81 -5.12 11.83 2.18
N ARG A 82 -5.19 13.16 2.28
CA ARG A 82 -5.05 14.08 1.15
C ARG A 82 -3.61 14.19 0.64
N HIS A 83 -2.63 13.84 1.47
CA HIS A 83 -1.21 13.88 1.13
C HIS A 83 -0.71 12.54 0.58
N ILE A 84 -1.50 11.46 0.70
CA ILE A 84 -1.14 10.18 0.11
C ILE A 84 -1.18 10.32 -1.42
N ARG A 85 -0.03 10.17 -2.07
CA ARG A 85 0.14 10.41 -3.51
C ARG A 85 -0.77 9.54 -4.37
N ALA A 86 -0.90 8.26 -4.03
CA ALA A 86 -1.80 7.36 -4.73
C ALA A 86 -3.27 7.84 -4.69
N ILE A 87 -3.66 8.59 -3.66
CA ILE A 87 -5.00 9.18 -3.53
C ILE A 87 -5.06 10.53 -4.23
N SER A 88 -4.13 11.45 -3.92
CA SER A 88 -4.13 12.82 -4.45
C SER A 88 -3.96 12.87 -5.98
N ASN A 89 -3.17 11.95 -6.53
CA ASN A 89 -2.92 11.85 -7.98
C ASN A 89 -3.95 11.00 -8.72
N SER A 90 -4.83 10.30 -8.00
CA SER A 90 -5.87 9.49 -8.64
C SER A 90 -6.90 10.36 -9.36
N ARG A 91 -7.48 9.81 -10.43
CA ARG A 91 -8.55 10.43 -11.20
C ARG A 91 -9.71 9.46 -11.33
N THR A 92 -10.91 10.01 -11.35
CA THR A 92 -12.12 9.25 -11.63
C THR A 92 -12.55 9.54 -13.06
N VAL A 93 -12.75 8.50 -13.85
CA VAL A 93 -13.12 8.56 -15.26
C VAL A 93 -14.20 7.52 -15.55
N ALA A 94 -14.98 7.73 -16.62
CA ALA A 94 -15.97 6.76 -17.06
C ALA A 94 -15.31 5.63 -17.86
N VAL A 95 -15.95 4.47 -17.89
CA VAL A 95 -15.49 3.29 -18.66
C VAL A 95 -16.13 3.27 -20.04
N GLU A 96 -15.32 3.08 -21.07
CA GLU A 96 -15.75 2.57 -22.38
C GLU A 96 -15.19 1.16 -22.56
N ILE A 97 -16.01 0.25 -23.08
CA ILE A 97 -15.57 -1.11 -23.40
C ILE A 97 -15.20 -1.20 -24.88
N GLY A 98 -14.01 -1.69 -25.17
CA GLY A 98 -13.52 -1.85 -26.54
C GLY A 98 -12.07 -2.30 -26.53
N ASP A 99 -11.56 -2.64 -27.72
CA ASP A 99 -10.16 -3.03 -27.84
C ASP A 99 -9.26 -1.88 -27.38
N ALA A 100 -8.34 -2.21 -26.47
CA ALA A 100 -7.33 -1.25 -26.02
C ALA A 100 -6.40 -0.94 -27.21
N SER A 101 -6.52 0.25 -27.75
CA SER A 101 -5.57 0.71 -28.76
C SER A 101 -4.20 0.90 -28.12
N PRO A 102 -3.10 0.45 -28.74
CA PRO A 102 -1.76 0.76 -28.23
C PRO A 102 -1.59 2.28 -28.14
N GLU A 103 -1.44 2.79 -26.93
CA GLU A 103 -1.15 4.21 -26.72
C GLU A 103 0.36 4.41 -26.68
N GLU A 104 0.88 5.35 -27.46
CA GLU A 104 2.32 5.67 -27.53
C GLU A 104 2.93 6.10 -26.19
N GLU A 105 2.09 6.61 -25.26
CA GLU A 105 2.50 7.07 -23.93
C GLU A 105 1.85 6.26 -22.79
N ALA A 106 1.57 4.99 -23.02
CA ALA A 106 0.99 4.14 -21.98
C ALA A 106 2.05 3.72 -20.95
N TYR A 107 1.68 3.77 -19.68
CA TYR A 107 2.50 3.31 -18.56
C TYR A 107 1.65 2.53 -17.56
N PRO A 108 2.28 1.73 -16.67
CA PRO A 108 1.54 0.94 -15.69
C PRO A 108 0.70 1.82 -14.75
N CYS A 109 -0.59 1.52 -14.68
CA CYS A 109 -1.56 2.20 -13.83
C CYS A 109 -2.34 1.19 -13.01
N LEU A 110 -2.63 1.54 -11.76
CA LEU A 110 -3.66 0.89 -10.98
C LEU A 110 -5.01 1.46 -11.35
N ILE A 111 -5.95 0.59 -11.65
CA ILE A 111 -7.35 0.95 -11.88
C ILE A 111 -8.24 0.15 -10.95
N SER A 112 -9.25 0.80 -10.37
CA SER A 112 -10.19 0.16 -9.46
C SER A 112 -11.62 0.61 -9.73
N ASN A 113 -12.58 -0.26 -9.40
CA ASN A 113 -13.96 0.16 -9.24
C ASN A 113 -14.10 1.05 -7.99
N LEU A 114 -15.27 1.64 -7.77
CA LEU A 114 -15.57 2.49 -6.62
C LEU A 114 -16.40 1.76 -5.53
N GLY A 115 -16.60 0.47 -5.69
CA GLY A 115 -17.40 -0.34 -4.78
C GLY A 115 -16.65 -0.62 -3.47
N ILE A 116 -17.23 -0.25 -2.32
CA ILE A 116 -16.63 -0.55 -1.02
C ILE A 116 -16.80 -2.04 -0.68
N LYS A 117 -17.97 -2.59 -0.95
CA LYS A 117 -18.33 -3.96 -0.56
C LYS A 117 -17.70 -5.02 -1.44
N ASP A 118 -17.52 -4.73 -2.73
CA ASP A 118 -16.93 -5.62 -3.73
C ASP A 118 -15.84 -4.86 -4.50
N TYR A 119 -14.88 -4.35 -3.75
CA TYR A 119 -13.75 -3.60 -4.32
C TYR A 119 -12.89 -4.51 -5.18
N ARG A 120 -12.59 -4.05 -6.40
CA ARG A 120 -11.71 -4.71 -7.35
C ARG A 120 -10.68 -3.72 -7.86
N CYS A 121 -9.45 -4.19 -7.99
CA CYS A 121 -8.35 -3.43 -8.53
C CYS A 121 -7.51 -4.33 -9.45
N THR A 122 -7.04 -3.77 -10.54
CA THR A 122 -6.12 -4.45 -11.47
C THR A 122 -5.08 -3.49 -12.01
N LEU A 123 -4.13 -4.03 -12.75
CA LEU A 123 -3.07 -3.28 -13.41
C LEU A 123 -3.37 -3.21 -14.90
N ILE A 124 -3.27 -2.02 -15.45
CA ILE A 124 -3.40 -1.79 -16.90
C ILE A 124 -2.27 -0.87 -17.37
N ASN A 125 -2.00 -0.86 -18.67
CA ASN A 125 -1.19 0.18 -19.29
C ASN A 125 -2.12 1.22 -19.92
N ALA A 126 -1.99 2.48 -19.47
CA ALA A 126 -2.83 3.57 -19.96
C ALA A 126 -2.10 4.93 -19.84
N SER A 127 -2.54 5.91 -20.60
CA SER A 127 -2.15 7.30 -20.45
C SER A 127 -3.19 8.03 -19.59
N ILE A 128 -2.82 8.38 -18.35
CA ILE A 128 -3.74 9.10 -17.43
C ILE A 128 -4.09 10.48 -17.98
N SER A 129 -3.15 11.17 -18.63
CA SER A 129 -3.41 12.48 -19.25
C SER A 129 -4.49 12.41 -20.31
N LYS A 130 -4.44 11.41 -21.16
CA LYS A 130 -5.48 11.16 -22.19
C LYS A 130 -6.81 10.79 -21.55
N ALA A 131 -6.81 9.84 -20.61
CA ALA A 131 -8.02 9.43 -19.90
C ALA A 131 -8.66 10.62 -19.16
N GLN A 132 -7.86 11.48 -18.53
CA GLN A 132 -8.34 12.67 -17.84
C GLN A 132 -8.91 13.71 -18.82
N SER A 133 -8.25 13.98 -19.94
CA SER A 133 -8.71 14.95 -20.94
C SER A 133 -10.00 14.49 -21.63
N ALA A 134 -10.12 13.21 -21.90
CA ALA A 134 -11.31 12.61 -22.49
C ALA A 134 -12.45 12.39 -21.48
N GLY A 135 -12.15 12.31 -20.17
CA GLY A 135 -13.09 11.93 -19.12
C GLY A 135 -13.46 10.45 -19.13
N VAL A 136 -12.84 9.67 -20.01
CA VAL A 136 -13.13 8.24 -20.21
C VAL A 136 -11.85 7.43 -20.32
N ILE A 137 -11.95 6.15 -19.96
CA ILE A 137 -10.90 5.17 -20.18
C ILE A 137 -11.49 3.98 -20.94
N ARG A 138 -10.76 3.52 -21.94
CA ARG A 138 -11.17 2.32 -22.70
C ARG A 138 -10.53 1.08 -22.08
N LEU A 139 -11.37 0.11 -21.76
CA LEU A 139 -10.98 -1.18 -21.20
C LEU A 139 -11.39 -2.30 -22.13
N ASP A 140 -10.56 -3.32 -22.22
CA ASP A 140 -10.98 -4.58 -22.81
C ASP A 140 -12.03 -5.29 -21.92
N GLN A 141 -12.75 -6.24 -22.48
CA GLN A 141 -13.80 -6.95 -21.76
C GLN A 141 -13.25 -7.70 -20.53
N ALA A 142 -12.06 -8.29 -20.63
CA ALA A 142 -11.45 -9.04 -19.53
C ALA A 142 -11.12 -8.12 -18.33
N SER A 143 -10.61 -6.92 -18.57
CA SER A 143 -10.35 -5.92 -17.55
C SER A 143 -11.63 -5.40 -16.92
N ALA A 144 -12.68 -5.16 -17.73
CA ALA A 144 -13.99 -4.73 -17.25
C ALA A 144 -14.63 -5.80 -16.35
N ASP A 145 -14.58 -7.07 -16.76
CA ASP A 145 -15.09 -8.20 -15.99
C ASP A 145 -14.32 -8.38 -14.67
N ALA A 146 -12.98 -8.26 -14.70
CA ALA A 146 -12.16 -8.34 -13.51
C ALA A 146 -12.49 -7.24 -12.48
N LEU A 147 -12.80 -6.04 -12.96
CA LEU A 147 -13.21 -4.89 -12.14
C LEU A 147 -14.70 -4.94 -11.78
N LYS A 148 -15.49 -5.81 -12.41
CA LYS A 148 -16.96 -5.84 -12.29
C LYS A 148 -17.60 -4.51 -12.63
N VAL A 149 -17.22 -3.93 -13.76
CA VAL A 149 -17.75 -2.66 -14.28
C VAL A 149 -18.32 -2.83 -15.68
N ALA A 150 -19.30 -2.02 -16.01
CA ALA A 150 -19.91 -1.92 -17.32
C ALA A 150 -19.53 -0.59 -17.99
N ALA A 151 -19.85 -0.46 -19.28
CA ALA A 151 -19.72 0.80 -19.99
C ALA A 151 -20.55 1.90 -19.32
N GLY A 152 -19.95 3.06 -19.09
CA GLY A 152 -20.55 4.18 -18.37
C GLY A 152 -20.32 4.20 -16.85
N ASP A 153 -19.86 3.09 -16.26
CA ASP A 153 -19.48 3.07 -14.85
C ASP A 153 -18.24 3.94 -14.61
N SER A 154 -18.09 4.40 -13.38
CA SER A 154 -16.93 5.17 -12.96
C SER A 154 -15.86 4.29 -12.34
N VAL A 155 -14.62 4.53 -12.71
CA VAL A 155 -13.43 3.88 -12.15
C VAL A 155 -12.43 4.92 -11.67
N ARG A 156 -11.59 4.52 -10.71
CA ARG A 156 -10.46 5.33 -10.25
C ARG A 156 -9.17 4.80 -10.85
N ILE A 157 -8.35 5.69 -11.39
CA ILE A 157 -7.06 5.34 -11.99
C ILE A 157 -5.95 6.20 -11.38
N VAL A 158 -4.77 5.58 -11.18
CA VAL A 158 -3.56 6.26 -10.72
C VAL A 158 -2.32 5.57 -11.31
N ALA A 159 -1.29 6.36 -11.64
CA ALA A 159 -0.01 5.81 -12.08
C ALA A 159 0.63 4.96 -10.97
N LEU A 160 1.11 3.77 -11.34
CA LEU A 160 1.81 2.89 -10.39
C LEU A 160 3.21 3.41 -10.06
N SER A 161 3.81 4.21 -10.89
CA SER A 161 5.22 4.57 -10.77
C SER A 161 5.44 5.84 -9.96
N ALA A 162 6.30 5.72 -8.95
CA ALA A 162 6.96 6.83 -8.28
C ALA A 162 8.01 7.55 -9.16
N ARG A 163 8.26 7.10 -10.37
CA ARG A 163 9.14 7.73 -11.35
C ARG A 163 8.33 8.54 -12.36
N GLN A 164 7.66 9.57 -11.91
CA GLN A 164 7.55 10.72 -12.79
C GLN A 164 8.94 11.38 -12.80
N ALA A 165 9.58 11.27 -13.95
CA ALA A 165 10.79 12.05 -14.22
C ALA A 165 10.51 13.52 -13.87
N ALA A 166 11.48 14.08 -13.15
CA ALA A 166 11.60 15.51 -12.96
C ALA A 166 11.64 16.23 -14.31
#